data_3384a4b2e452d38abfc343399992fa9f
#
_entry.id   3384a4b2e452d38abfc343399992fa9f
#
_cell.length_a   1.000
_cell.length_b   1.000
_cell.length_c   1.000
_cell.angle_alpha   90.00
_cell.angle_beta   90.00
_cell.angle_gamma   90.00
#
_symmetry.space_group_name_H-M   'P 1'
#
loop_
_entity.id
_entity.type
_entity.pdbx_description
1 polymer ?
#
loop_
_entity_poly.entity_id
_entity_poly.type
_entity_poly.pdbx_seq_one_letter_code
_entity_poly.pdbx_strand_id
1 'polypeptide(L)'
;KVVPEDKMPATIEKIKTFSVGLGTVLFFEDASTVESLQKKFPLYAENFPKWSLESNGMLQYMIWLALSEKNIGASLQHYNPLIDDEVKLAFDLPGHWQLLAQMPFGSIERPADEKSFLPMDERLKIFG
;
A
#
# COMPACT_ATOMS: atom_id res chain seq x y z
N LYS A 1 9.04 18.26 -7.00
CA LYS A 1 9.48 18.55 -5.63
C LYS A 1 8.44 17.99 -4.67
N VAL A 2 8.80 17.01 -3.87
CA VAL A 2 7.82 16.25 -3.08
C VAL A 2 7.87 16.66 -1.60
N VAL A 3 9.04 16.99 -1.08
CA VAL A 3 9.21 17.37 0.33
C VAL A 3 9.85 18.76 0.42
N PRO A 4 9.30 19.69 1.23
CA PRO A 4 9.93 20.97 1.55
C PRO A 4 11.31 20.76 2.20
N GLU A 5 12.23 21.69 1.98
CA GLU A 5 13.60 21.58 2.49
C GLU A 5 13.70 21.47 4.02
N ASP A 6 12.87 22.24 4.71
CA ASP A 6 12.78 22.24 6.18
C ASP A 6 12.31 20.90 6.76
N LYS A 7 11.56 20.10 5.99
CA LYS A 7 11.05 18.77 6.38
C LYS A 7 11.92 17.62 5.90
N MET A 8 12.94 17.90 5.08
CA MET A 8 13.80 16.88 4.50
C MET A 8 14.52 16.02 5.56
N PRO A 9 15.13 16.60 6.62
CA PRO A 9 15.80 15.80 7.65
C PRO A 9 14.86 14.80 8.33
N ALA A 10 13.66 15.23 8.72
CA ALA A 10 12.66 14.34 9.34
C ALA A 10 12.18 13.23 8.37
N THR A 11 12.07 13.55 7.09
CA THR A 11 11.71 12.56 6.06
C THR A 11 12.80 11.52 5.88
N ILE A 12 14.07 11.94 5.84
CA ILE A 12 15.21 11.02 5.74
C ILE A 12 15.26 10.09 6.95
N GLU A 13 15.09 10.60 8.15
CA GLU A 13 15.05 9.78 9.37
C GLU A 13 13.89 8.77 9.33
N LYS A 14 12.70 9.20 8.88
CA LYS A 14 11.57 8.29 8.68
C LYS A 14 11.90 7.17 7.69
N ILE A 15 12.51 7.48 6.55
CA ILE A 15 12.90 6.47 5.55
C ILE A 15 13.93 5.51 6.12
N LYS A 16 14.88 5.99 6.90
CA LYS A 16 15.87 5.13 7.58
C LYS A 16 15.20 4.11 8.51
N THR A 17 14.11 4.49 9.20
CA THR A 17 13.40 3.53 10.07
C THR A 17 12.82 2.34 9.28
N PHE A 18 12.50 2.52 8.01
CA PHE A 18 12.03 1.42 7.15
C PHE A 18 13.17 0.49 6.70
N SER A 19 14.37 1.04 6.52
CA SER A 19 15.53 0.27 6.04
C SER A 19 16.14 -0.68 7.10
N VAL A 20 15.82 -0.47 8.37
CA VAL A 20 16.27 -1.35 9.47
C VAL A 20 15.27 -2.45 9.80
N GLY A 21 14.12 -2.49 9.14
CA GLY A 21 13.12 -3.54 9.28
C GLY A 21 13.59 -4.90 8.74
N LEU A 22 12.78 -5.92 8.96
CA LEU A 22 13.02 -7.29 8.45
C LEU A 22 12.86 -7.39 6.93
N GLY A 23 11.99 -6.55 6.35
CA GLY A 23 11.73 -6.55 4.92
C GLY A 23 10.62 -5.59 4.53
N THR A 24 10.28 -5.61 3.24
CA THR A 24 9.19 -4.82 2.68
C THR A 24 8.38 -5.67 1.73
N VAL A 25 7.06 -5.71 1.92
CA VAL A 25 6.14 -6.27 0.93
C VAL A 25 5.86 -5.18 -0.11
N LEU A 26 6.02 -5.52 -1.38
CA LEU A 26 5.67 -4.67 -2.51
C LEU A 26 4.36 -5.17 -3.14
N PHE A 27 3.38 -4.30 -3.27
CA PHE A 27 2.08 -4.64 -3.83
C PHE A 27 1.99 -4.14 -5.27
N PHE A 28 1.69 -5.06 -6.16
CA PHE A 28 1.56 -4.77 -7.57
C PHE A 28 0.16 -5.08 -8.09
N GLU A 29 -0.21 -4.38 -9.15
CA GLU A 29 -1.32 -4.74 -10.03
C GLU A 29 -0.74 -5.20 -11.37
N ASP A 30 -1.30 -6.28 -11.90
CA ASP A 30 -1.05 -6.69 -13.29
C ASP A 30 -2.02 -5.95 -14.22
N ALA A 31 -1.56 -4.83 -14.80
CA ALA A 31 -2.37 -4.02 -15.70
C ALA A 31 -2.85 -4.81 -16.94
N SER A 32 -2.09 -5.80 -17.40
CA SER A 32 -2.48 -6.63 -18.55
C SER A 32 -3.70 -7.50 -18.26
N THR A 33 -3.82 -7.97 -17.01
CA THR A 33 -5.00 -8.70 -16.55
C THR A 33 -6.23 -7.79 -16.51
N VAL A 34 -6.09 -6.59 -15.98
CA VAL A 34 -7.18 -5.59 -15.95
C VAL A 34 -7.65 -5.25 -17.37
N GLU A 35 -6.73 -4.96 -18.28
CA GLU A 35 -7.03 -4.66 -19.69
C GLU A 35 -7.72 -5.85 -20.38
N SER A 36 -7.29 -7.08 -20.12
CA SER A 36 -7.91 -8.28 -20.66
C SER A 36 -9.36 -8.41 -20.22
N LEU A 37 -9.65 -8.14 -18.95
CA LEU A 37 -11.00 -8.17 -18.40
C LEU A 37 -11.88 -7.06 -19.00
N GLN A 38 -11.34 -5.85 -19.18
CA GLN A 38 -12.04 -4.75 -19.82
C GLN A 38 -12.46 -5.10 -21.27
N LYS A 39 -11.55 -5.74 -22.03
CA LYS A 39 -11.84 -6.20 -23.39
C LYS A 39 -12.88 -7.33 -23.42
N LYS A 40 -12.80 -8.26 -22.47
CA LYS A 40 -13.70 -9.42 -22.38
C LYS A 40 -15.12 -9.03 -21.94
N PHE A 41 -15.25 -8.02 -21.09
CA PHE A 41 -16.52 -7.57 -20.53
C PHE A 41 -16.73 -6.05 -20.70
N PRO A 42 -17.01 -5.58 -21.95
CA PRO A 42 -17.05 -4.16 -22.26
C PRO A 42 -18.05 -3.34 -21.44
N LEU A 43 -19.17 -3.95 -21.04
CA LEU A 43 -20.20 -3.29 -20.20
C LEU A 43 -19.67 -2.86 -18.81
N TYR A 44 -18.62 -3.50 -18.33
CA TYR A 44 -18.03 -3.26 -17.01
C TYR A 44 -16.60 -2.72 -17.14
N ALA A 45 -16.16 -2.34 -18.34
CA ALA A 45 -14.77 -1.96 -18.60
C ALA A 45 -14.25 -0.88 -17.64
N GLU A 46 -15.06 0.13 -17.34
CA GLU A 46 -14.69 1.22 -16.44
C GLU A 46 -14.61 0.82 -14.95
N ASN A 47 -15.19 -0.33 -14.59
CA ASN A 47 -15.20 -0.81 -13.23
C ASN A 47 -13.97 -1.64 -12.87
N PHE A 48 -13.40 -2.38 -13.82
CA PHE A 48 -12.30 -3.30 -13.54
C PHE A 48 -11.08 -2.63 -12.87
N PRO A 49 -10.63 -1.44 -13.28
CA PRO A 49 -9.53 -0.76 -12.58
C PRO A 49 -9.87 -0.44 -11.12
N LYS A 50 -11.11 -0.06 -10.82
CA LYS A 50 -11.55 0.22 -9.44
C LYS A 50 -11.60 -1.05 -8.60
N TRP A 51 -12.22 -2.10 -9.14
CA TRP A 51 -12.33 -3.39 -8.45
C TRP A 51 -10.97 -4.03 -8.21
N SER A 52 -10.02 -3.85 -9.13
CA SER A 52 -8.65 -4.31 -8.94
C SER A 52 -7.98 -3.61 -7.76
N LEU A 53 -8.09 -2.28 -7.66
CA LEU A 53 -7.57 -1.51 -6.52
C LEU A 53 -8.24 -1.88 -5.20
N GLU A 54 -9.57 -2.10 -5.20
CA GLU A 54 -10.32 -2.57 -4.03
C GLU A 54 -9.82 -3.96 -3.58
N SER A 55 -9.64 -4.88 -4.54
CA SER A 55 -9.09 -6.22 -4.25
C SER A 55 -7.66 -6.15 -3.71
N ASN A 56 -6.82 -5.27 -4.25
CA ASN A 56 -5.46 -5.07 -3.75
C ASN A 56 -5.49 -4.48 -2.33
N GLY A 57 -6.40 -3.54 -2.04
CA GLY A 57 -6.60 -3.03 -0.67
C GLY A 57 -6.98 -4.12 0.33
N MET A 58 -7.84 -5.07 -0.06
CA MET A 58 -8.17 -6.23 0.77
C MET A 58 -6.94 -7.11 1.01
N LEU A 59 -6.12 -7.37 0.00
CA LEU A 59 -4.88 -8.12 0.13
C LEU A 59 -3.89 -7.42 1.08
N GLN A 60 -3.72 -6.11 0.94
CA GLN A 60 -2.87 -5.32 1.83
C GLN A 60 -3.31 -5.46 3.30
N TYR A 61 -4.61 -5.35 3.55
CA TYR A 61 -5.17 -5.50 4.88
C TYR A 61 -4.97 -6.91 5.45
N MET A 62 -5.20 -7.95 4.65
CA MET A 62 -4.98 -9.35 5.08
C MET A 62 -3.53 -9.61 5.47
N ILE A 63 -2.56 -9.10 4.69
CA ILE A 63 -1.13 -9.26 5.00
C ILE A 63 -0.79 -8.48 6.28
N TRP A 64 -1.32 -7.26 6.43
CA TRP A 64 -1.10 -6.47 7.65
C TRP A 64 -1.63 -7.19 8.90
N LEU A 65 -2.84 -7.76 8.82
CA LEU A 65 -3.40 -8.56 9.92
C LEU A 65 -2.52 -9.76 10.24
N ALA A 66 -2.10 -10.51 9.24
CA ALA A 66 -1.25 -11.70 9.44
C ALA A 66 0.09 -11.36 10.10
N LEU A 67 0.68 -10.20 9.78
CA LEU A 67 1.87 -9.70 10.45
C LEU A 67 1.55 -9.31 11.91
N SER A 68 0.45 -8.59 12.13
CA SER A 68 0.01 -8.17 13.46
C SER A 68 -0.26 -9.34 14.40
N GLU A 69 -0.89 -10.42 13.93
CA GLU A 69 -1.11 -11.65 14.70
C GLU A 69 0.20 -12.31 15.17
N LYS A 70 1.29 -12.03 14.47
CA LYS A 70 2.64 -12.52 14.82
C LYS A 70 3.45 -11.50 15.61
N ASN A 71 2.82 -10.43 16.09
CA ASN A 71 3.49 -9.31 16.77
C ASN A 71 4.60 -8.67 15.91
N ILE A 72 4.41 -8.61 14.60
CA ILE A 72 5.28 -7.93 13.65
C ILE A 72 4.64 -6.58 13.31
N GLY A 73 5.38 -5.50 13.51
CA GLY A 73 4.98 -4.15 13.12
C GLY A 73 5.06 -3.97 11.62
N ALA A 74 4.09 -3.27 11.05
CA ALA A 74 4.08 -2.94 9.63
C ALA A 74 3.55 -1.52 9.39
N SER A 75 3.97 -0.89 8.30
CA SER A 75 3.56 0.46 7.95
C SER A 75 3.31 0.55 6.44
N LEU A 76 2.07 0.84 6.04
CA LEU A 76 1.73 0.99 4.62
C LEU A 76 2.19 2.35 4.10
N GLN A 77 2.94 2.34 3.01
CA GLN A 77 3.50 3.52 2.36
C GLN A 77 3.11 3.57 0.88
N HIS A 78 3.07 4.80 0.34
CA HIS A 78 2.73 5.06 -1.06
C HIS A 78 3.72 6.10 -1.61
N TYR A 79 4.93 5.63 -1.95
CA TYR A 79 5.97 6.46 -2.56
C TYR A 79 5.88 6.52 -4.09
N ASN A 80 4.77 6.06 -4.62
CA ASN A 80 4.44 6.08 -6.04
C ASN A 80 4.17 7.52 -6.53
N PRO A 81 4.52 7.88 -7.76
CA PRO A 81 5.29 7.08 -8.73
C PRO A 81 6.81 7.21 -8.60
N LEU A 82 7.33 7.85 -7.54
CA LEU A 82 8.74 8.25 -7.42
C LEU A 82 9.73 7.10 -7.51
N ILE A 83 9.35 5.91 -7.04
CA ILE A 83 10.23 4.75 -6.93
C ILE A 83 9.89 3.66 -7.95
N ASP A 84 8.85 3.83 -8.76
CA ASP A 84 8.27 2.76 -9.58
C ASP A 84 9.26 2.19 -10.59
N ASP A 85 9.97 3.06 -11.31
CA ASP A 85 10.93 2.63 -12.34
C ASP A 85 12.19 1.99 -11.72
N GLU A 86 12.67 2.54 -10.61
CA GLU A 86 13.82 2.00 -9.88
C GLU A 86 13.52 0.61 -9.30
N VAL A 87 12.33 0.42 -8.75
CA VAL A 87 11.87 -0.87 -8.23
C VAL A 87 11.75 -1.89 -9.36
N LYS A 88 11.15 -1.52 -10.49
CA LYS A 88 11.05 -2.40 -11.65
C LYS A 88 12.43 -2.84 -12.15
N LEU A 89 13.33 -1.91 -12.26
CA LEU A 89 14.70 -2.19 -12.71
C LEU A 89 15.46 -3.08 -11.72
N ALA A 90 15.38 -2.76 -10.42
CA ALA A 90 16.14 -3.47 -9.38
C ALA A 90 15.73 -4.95 -9.25
N PHE A 91 14.46 -5.28 -9.52
CA PHE A 91 13.92 -6.62 -9.37
C PHE A 91 13.57 -7.30 -10.71
N ASP A 92 13.95 -6.71 -11.85
CA ASP A 92 13.66 -7.21 -13.20
C ASP A 92 12.18 -7.59 -13.39
N LEU A 93 11.28 -6.66 -13.04
CA LEU A 93 9.85 -6.90 -13.02
C LEU A 93 9.23 -6.62 -14.40
N PRO A 94 8.12 -7.34 -14.74
CA PRO A 94 7.40 -7.11 -15.98
C PRO A 94 6.92 -5.66 -16.12
N GLY A 95 7.04 -5.06 -17.31
CA GLY A 95 6.67 -3.67 -17.55
C GLY A 95 5.19 -3.35 -17.28
N HIS A 96 4.32 -4.35 -17.43
CA HIS A 96 2.88 -4.22 -17.15
C HIS A 96 2.49 -4.33 -15.67
N TRP A 97 3.43 -4.63 -14.77
CA TRP A 97 3.20 -4.58 -13.35
C TRP A 97 3.30 -3.15 -12.85
N GLN A 98 2.26 -2.69 -12.18
CA GLN A 98 2.19 -1.35 -11.57
C GLN A 98 2.35 -1.48 -10.05
N LEU A 99 3.36 -0.80 -9.52
CA LEU A 99 3.56 -0.74 -8.07
C LEU A 99 2.47 0.12 -7.45
N LEU A 100 1.73 -0.41 -6.47
CA LEU A 100 0.64 0.29 -5.80
C LEU A 100 0.98 0.76 -4.41
N ALA A 101 1.70 -0.06 -3.65
CA ALA A 101 2.06 0.26 -2.27
C ALA A 101 3.30 -0.51 -1.82
N GLN A 102 3.90 -0.02 -0.73
CA GLN A 102 5.02 -0.63 -0.03
C GLN A 102 4.65 -0.81 1.44
N MET A 103 4.95 -1.97 2.01
CA MET A 103 4.71 -2.25 3.42
C MET A 103 5.99 -2.74 4.10
N PRO A 104 6.86 -1.84 4.57
CA PRO A 104 7.97 -2.22 5.43
C PRO A 104 7.43 -2.84 6.72
N PHE A 105 8.10 -3.90 7.19
CA PHE A 105 7.73 -4.62 8.41
C PHE A 105 8.95 -5.03 9.21
N GLY A 106 8.76 -5.21 10.52
CA GLY A 106 9.84 -5.58 11.44
C GLY A 106 9.37 -5.70 12.88
N SER A 107 10.32 -5.77 13.83
CA SER A 107 10.01 -5.75 15.26
C SER A 107 9.31 -4.44 15.66
N ILE A 108 8.44 -4.55 16.67
CA ILE A 108 7.77 -3.38 17.24
C ILE A 108 8.66 -2.83 18.35
N GLU A 109 9.45 -1.78 18.03
CA GLU A 109 10.31 -1.11 18.99
C GLU A 109 9.51 -0.18 19.92
N ARG A 110 8.43 0.38 19.40
CA ARG A 110 7.55 1.29 20.11
C ARG A 110 6.10 1.03 19.67
N PRO A 111 5.13 1.02 20.57
CA PRO A 111 3.73 0.92 20.20
C PRO A 111 3.33 2.11 19.33
N ALA A 112 2.32 1.92 18.48
CA ALA A 112 1.75 3.00 17.69
C ALA A 112 1.12 4.06 18.60
N ASP A 113 1.14 5.31 18.15
CA ASP A 113 0.46 6.39 18.84
C ASP A 113 -1.06 6.13 18.89
N GLU A 114 -1.70 6.68 19.92
CA GLU A 114 -3.14 6.57 20.11
C GLU A 114 -3.90 7.18 18.93
N LYS A 115 -4.95 6.50 18.48
CA LYS A 115 -5.79 6.97 17.36
C LYS A 115 -7.11 7.50 17.89
N SER A 116 -7.54 8.63 17.37
CA SER A 116 -8.90 9.12 17.54
C SER A 116 -9.78 8.66 16.37
N PHE A 117 -11.03 8.35 16.68
CA PHE A 117 -12.01 7.95 15.68
C PHE A 117 -13.26 8.81 15.81
N LEU A 118 -13.92 9.07 14.70
CA LEU A 118 -15.27 9.63 14.74
C LEU A 118 -16.20 8.70 15.51
N PRO A 119 -17.22 9.24 16.22
CA PRO A 119 -18.27 8.45 16.86
C PRO A 119 -18.87 7.42 15.91
N MET A 120 -19.32 6.29 16.46
CA MET A 120 -19.84 5.18 15.64
C MET A 120 -21.08 5.57 14.84
N ASP A 121 -21.95 6.37 15.41
CA ASP A 121 -23.18 6.88 14.81
C ASP A 121 -22.96 7.86 13.64
N GLU A 122 -21.78 8.48 13.59
CA GLU A 122 -21.36 9.30 12.44
C GLU A 122 -20.79 8.46 11.28
N ARG A 123 -20.31 7.25 11.56
CA ARG A 123 -19.65 6.36 10.59
C ARG A 123 -20.53 5.22 10.10
N LEU A 124 -21.52 4.81 10.88
CA LEU A 124 -22.36 3.66 10.60
C LEU A 124 -23.83 4.02 10.85
N LYS A 125 -24.67 3.64 9.92
CA LYS A 125 -26.12 3.68 10.09
C LYS A 125 -26.65 2.26 10.00
N ILE A 126 -27.48 1.87 10.98
CA ILE A 126 -28.15 0.57 11.02
C ILE A 126 -29.64 0.82 10.78
N PHE A 127 -30.19 0.13 9.81
CA PHE A 127 -31.60 0.16 9.48
C PHE A 127 -32.17 -1.25 9.68
N GLY A 128 -33.25 -1.37 10.43
CA GLY A 128 -33.91 -2.63 10.69
C GLY A 128 -35.27 -2.42 11.36
#